data_53c1826281272d01b49776780ea4edfa
#
_entry.id   53c1826281272d01b49776780ea4edfa
#
_cell.length_a   1.000
_cell.length_b   1.000
_cell.length_c   1.000
_cell.angle_alpha   90.00
_cell.angle_beta   90.00
_cell.angle_gamma   90.00
#
_symmetry.space_group_name_H-M   'P 1'
#
loop_
_entity.id
_entity.type
_entity.pdbx_description
1 polymer ?
#
loop_
_entity_poly.entity_id
_entity_poly.type
_entity_poly.pdbx_seq_one_letter_code
_entity_poly.pdbx_strand_id
1 'polypeptide(L)'
;MFFRILKKDLKRKKTMNIILFAFILLATMFVSSGLSNVAAVMNGTDYFLKKAGVGDYVVIMMGTDTDDPIRDILKKQEDVKEYRKENVVFGNKSDLTDTKGKALEARNATVYQAIEDSKLKFFDSKNEKIKSIEPGHAYATGDFMQKNDLQSGDKIMITYGNAKLSVILDGEAKDALLGSSMMGNNRFLLSKQDEGKLAEDTAEGVQQGKIYYIDLKSGADESKLASAVSGEEGVTFSGTHSMIKMCYLIDMIVAFLMLVLSVCMMLVSFIVLKFSITFTISGEFREIGVLKAIGIKSTNIRGLYMAKYLLLAIVGAIGGFICSIPIQI
;
A
#
# COMPACT_ATOMS: atom_id res chain seq x y z
N MET A 1 -31.20 7.95 -38.23
CA MET A 1 -31.50 9.38 -38.05
C MET A 1 -31.03 9.86 -36.65
N PHE A 2 -31.37 9.16 -35.58
CA PHE A 2 -31.03 9.48 -34.18
C PHE A 2 -29.53 9.74 -33.94
N PHE A 3 -28.62 8.81 -34.31
CA PHE A 3 -27.16 8.95 -34.16
C PHE A 3 -26.56 10.14 -34.92
N ARG A 4 -27.11 10.54 -36.06
CA ARG A 4 -26.62 11.72 -36.81
C ARG A 4 -26.98 13.02 -36.07
N ILE A 5 -28.15 13.09 -35.48
CA ILE A 5 -28.59 14.26 -34.68
C ILE A 5 -27.73 14.33 -33.41
N LEU A 6 -27.56 13.24 -32.70
CA LEU A 6 -26.71 13.13 -31.50
C LEU A 6 -25.27 13.60 -31.77
N LYS A 7 -24.66 13.15 -32.86
CA LYS A 7 -23.30 13.53 -33.26
C LYS A 7 -23.16 15.02 -33.57
N LYS A 8 -24.18 15.62 -34.23
CA LYS A 8 -24.23 17.06 -34.53
C LYS A 8 -24.35 17.89 -33.24
N ASP A 9 -25.21 17.47 -32.32
CA ASP A 9 -25.45 18.15 -31.08
C ASP A 9 -24.23 18.09 -30.13
N LEU A 10 -23.56 16.95 -30.05
CA LEU A 10 -22.29 16.84 -29.33
C LEU A 10 -21.18 17.78 -29.84
N LYS A 11 -21.14 18.03 -31.16
CA LYS A 11 -20.18 18.97 -31.76
C LYS A 11 -20.58 20.44 -31.53
N ARG A 12 -21.86 20.75 -31.47
CA ARG A 12 -22.35 22.16 -31.35
C ARG A 12 -22.03 22.74 -29.97
N LYS A 13 -22.15 21.97 -28.90
CA LYS A 13 -21.85 22.38 -27.52
C LYS A 13 -20.59 21.74 -26.95
N LYS A 14 -19.52 21.75 -27.72
CA LYS A 14 -18.29 21.04 -27.45
C LYS A 14 -17.71 21.32 -26.06
N THR A 15 -17.60 22.61 -25.68
CA THR A 15 -17.02 23.03 -24.40
C THR A 15 -17.80 22.48 -23.20
N MET A 16 -19.14 22.61 -23.23
CA MET A 16 -19.98 22.13 -22.12
C MET A 16 -19.97 20.61 -22.00
N ASN A 17 -19.96 19.90 -23.12
CA ASN A 17 -19.87 18.45 -23.12
C ASN A 17 -18.50 17.96 -22.62
N ILE A 18 -17.41 18.67 -22.93
CA ILE A 18 -16.06 18.38 -22.43
C ILE A 18 -15.99 18.60 -20.91
N ILE A 19 -16.51 19.71 -20.42
CA ILE A 19 -16.54 19.99 -18.97
C ILE A 19 -17.31 18.88 -18.24
N LEU A 20 -18.50 18.55 -18.73
CA LEU A 20 -19.33 17.50 -18.12
C LEU A 20 -18.63 16.14 -18.16
N PHE A 21 -18.02 15.78 -19.30
CA PHE A 21 -17.25 14.57 -19.45
C PHE A 21 -16.08 14.51 -18.45
N ALA A 22 -15.32 15.61 -18.31
CA ALA A 22 -14.21 15.70 -17.38
C ALA A 22 -14.66 15.51 -15.91
N PHE A 23 -15.79 16.12 -15.51
CA PHE A 23 -16.35 15.92 -14.17
C PHE A 23 -16.78 14.49 -13.91
N ILE A 24 -17.44 13.83 -14.87
CA ILE A 24 -17.85 12.43 -14.73
C ILE A 24 -16.64 11.51 -14.67
N LEU A 25 -15.64 11.75 -15.51
CA LEU A 25 -14.38 10.99 -15.53
C LEU A 25 -13.65 11.10 -14.18
N LEU A 26 -13.44 12.32 -13.68
CA LEU A 26 -12.80 12.56 -12.40
C LEU A 26 -13.60 11.94 -11.23
N ALA A 27 -14.92 12.13 -11.20
CA ALA A 27 -15.76 11.55 -10.17
C ALA A 27 -15.65 10.02 -10.14
N THR A 28 -15.72 9.37 -11.30
CA THR A 28 -15.62 7.91 -11.39
C THR A 28 -14.23 7.42 -11.02
N MET A 29 -13.20 8.14 -11.44
CA MET A 29 -11.81 7.83 -11.09
C MET A 29 -11.60 7.85 -9.57
N PHE A 30 -12.04 8.92 -8.90
CA PHE A 30 -11.92 9.04 -7.45
C PHE A 30 -12.78 8.04 -6.69
N VAL A 31 -14.02 7.79 -7.11
CA VAL A 31 -14.89 6.79 -6.45
C VAL A 31 -14.30 5.39 -6.59
N SER A 32 -13.84 5.03 -7.79
CA SER A 32 -13.23 3.71 -8.04
C SER A 32 -11.95 3.52 -7.20
N SER A 33 -11.05 4.50 -7.20
CA SER A 33 -9.82 4.47 -6.39
C SER A 33 -10.13 4.44 -4.89
N GLY A 34 -11.03 5.31 -4.41
CA GLY A 34 -11.40 5.36 -3.01
C GLY A 34 -12.02 4.06 -2.48
N LEU A 35 -12.95 3.45 -3.25
CA LEU A 35 -13.55 2.17 -2.87
C LEU A 35 -12.54 1.02 -2.86
N SER A 36 -11.65 0.97 -3.87
CA SER A 36 -10.58 -0.04 -3.92
C SER A 36 -9.64 0.08 -2.73
N ASN A 37 -9.20 1.29 -2.41
CA ASN A 37 -8.30 1.53 -1.29
C ASN A 37 -8.94 1.16 0.06
N VAL A 38 -10.19 1.54 0.30
CA VAL A 38 -10.89 1.16 1.53
C VAL A 38 -11.07 -0.35 1.63
N ALA A 39 -11.48 -1.01 0.55
CA ALA A 39 -11.63 -2.47 0.54
C ALA A 39 -10.28 -3.19 0.74
N ALA A 40 -9.21 -2.69 0.13
CA ALA A 40 -7.86 -3.22 0.29
C ALA A 40 -7.38 -3.08 1.73
N VAL A 41 -7.56 -1.92 2.35
CA VAL A 41 -7.08 -1.68 3.72
C VAL A 41 -7.93 -2.42 4.76
N MET A 42 -9.25 -2.41 4.65
CA MET A 42 -10.12 -3.06 5.65
C MET A 42 -10.00 -4.59 5.68
N ASN A 43 -9.90 -5.23 4.52
CA ASN A 43 -9.85 -6.68 4.40
C ASN A 43 -8.45 -7.19 4.05
N GLY A 44 -7.64 -6.36 3.39
CA GLY A 44 -6.32 -6.73 2.89
C GLY A 44 -5.29 -6.86 4.00
N THR A 45 -5.37 -6.05 5.06
CA THR A 45 -4.39 -6.08 6.15
C THR A 45 -4.39 -7.44 6.86
N ASP A 46 -5.55 -7.94 7.29
CA ASP A 46 -5.66 -9.26 7.94
C ASP A 46 -5.24 -10.39 6.99
N TYR A 47 -5.67 -10.30 5.74
CA TYR A 47 -5.27 -11.25 4.70
C TYR A 47 -3.76 -11.22 4.47
N PHE A 48 -3.17 -10.03 4.39
CA PHE A 48 -1.74 -9.85 4.15
C PHE A 48 -0.90 -10.37 5.32
N LEU A 49 -1.25 -10.00 6.57
CA LEU A 49 -0.56 -10.49 7.76
C LEU A 49 -0.57 -12.02 7.84
N LYS A 50 -1.74 -12.63 7.61
CA LYS A 50 -1.89 -14.10 7.57
C LYS A 50 -1.14 -14.74 6.41
N LYS A 51 -1.21 -14.16 5.21
CA LYS A 51 -0.52 -14.68 4.01
C LYS A 51 0.99 -14.61 4.17
N ALA A 52 1.50 -13.53 4.77
CA ALA A 52 2.92 -13.37 5.09
C ALA A 52 3.38 -14.30 6.21
N GLY A 53 2.48 -14.69 7.11
CA GLY A 53 2.79 -15.58 8.22
C GLY A 53 3.27 -14.86 9.48
N VAL A 54 2.71 -13.70 9.80
CA VAL A 54 3.11 -12.92 10.99
C VAL A 54 2.79 -13.64 12.31
N GLY A 55 1.75 -14.47 12.34
CA GLY A 55 1.32 -15.16 13.57
C GLY A 55 0.39 -14.30 14.45
N ASP A 56 0.03 -14.83 15.62
CA ASP A 56 -0.86 -14.15 16.55
C ASP A 56 -0.13 -13.16 17.46
N TYR A 57 1.15 -13.43 17.73
CA TYR A 57 2.01 -12.58 18.55
C TYR A 57 3.42 -12.50 17.95
N VAL A 58 4.07 -11.34 18.06
CA VAL A 58 5.44 -11.11 17.58
C VAL A 58 6.30 -10.54 18.69
N VAL A 59 7.54 -11.02 18.77
CA VAL A 59 8.59 -10.47 19.65
C VAL A 59 9.81 -10.14 18.82
N ILE A 60 10.32 -8.92 18.97
CA ILE A 60 11.59 -8.46 18.40
C ILE A 60 12.53 -8.18 19.55
N MET A 61 13.68 -8.86 19.55
CA MET A 61 14.73 -8.63 20.52
C MET A 61 16.05 -8.32 19.84
N MET A 62 16.80 -7.41 20.45
CA MET A 62 18.20 -7.12 20.13
C MET A 62 19.11 -7.83 21.08
N GLY A 63 20.25 -8.33 20.62
CA GLY A 63 21.27 -8.99 21.41
C GLY A 63 21.84 -10.20 20.71
N THR A 64 23.10 -10.48 20.97
CA THR A 64 23.88 -11.60 20.36
C THR A 64 23.77 -12.90 21.15
N ASP A 65 22.96 -12.96 22.18
CA ASP A 65 23.06 -13.92 23.25
C ASP A 65 23.05 -15.39 22.86
N THR A 66 24.00 -16.10 23.44
CA THR A 66 23.98 -17.55 23.59
C THR A 66 22.75 -18.01 24.39
N ASP A 67 22.25 -17.17 25.28
CA ASP A 67 20.99 -17.38 25.99
C ASP A 67 19.84 -16.80 25.19
N ASP A 68 18.78 -17.56 25.10
CA ASP A 68 17.58 -17.24 24.33
C ASP A 68 16.37 -17.23 25.30
N PRO A 69 16.23 -16.17 26.12
CA PRO A 69 15.22 -16.12 27.17
C PRO A 69 13.81 -16.24 26.62
N ILE A 70 13.55 -15.65 25.45
CA ILE A 70 12.24 -15.73 24.81
C ILE A 70 11.89 -17.17 24.43
N ARG A 71 12.85 -17.93 23.88
CA ARG A 71 12.66 -19.35 23.59
C ARG A 71 12.27 -20.14 24.83
N ASP A 72 12.91 -19.86 25.97
CA ASP A 72 12.67 -20.60 27.21
C ASP A 72 11.33 -20.21 27.86
N ILE A 73 10.91 -18.95 27.71
CA ILE A 73 9.56 -18.51 28.05
C ILE A 73 8.54 -19.22 27.18
N LEU A 74 8.71 -19.22 25.86
CA LEU A 74 7.75 -19.82 24.92
C LEU A 74 7.55 -21.31 25.15
N LYS A 75 8.59 -22.03 25.56
CA LYS A 75 8.49 -23.46 25.90
C LYS A 75 7.67 -23.73 27.17
N LYS A 76 7.62 -22.78 28.09
CA LYS A 76 6.88 -22.89 29.35
C LYS A 76 5.42 -22.46 29.23
N GLN A 77 5.07 -21.75 28.16
CA GLN A 77 3.71 -21.25 27.94
C GLN A 77 2.82 -22.30 27.28
N GLU A 78 1.85 -22.81 28.02
CA GLU A 78 0.91 -23.84 27.53
C GLU A 78 0.01 -23.33 26.38
N ASP A 79 -0.22 -22.02 26.31
CA ASP A 79 -1.05 -21.36 25.31
C ASP A 79 -0.35 -21.22 23.95
N VAL A 80 0.97 -21.42 23.88
CA VAL A 80 1.72 -21.40 22.61
C VAL A 80 1.48 -22.70 21.85
N LYS A 81 1.05 -22.57 20.59
CA LYS A 81 0.84 -23.68 19.68
C LYS A 81 2.15 -24.02 18.96
N GLU A 82 2.75 -23.02 18.34
CA GLU A 82 4.04 -23.11 17.66
C GLU A 82 4.70 -21.74 17.58
N TYR A 83 6.00 -21.69 17.39
CA TYR A 83 6.72 -20.45 17.09
C TYR A 83 7.79 -20.67 16.06
N ARG A 84 8.10 -19.60 15.31
CA ARG A 84 9.15 -19.54 14.31
C ARG A 84 10.10 -18.42 14.69
N LYS A 85 11.39 -18.68 14.60
CA LYS A 85 12.45 -17.72 14.92
C LYS A 85 13.29 -17.45 13.68
N GLU A 86 13.64 -16.20 13.47
CA GLU A 86 14.62 -15.76 12.48
C GLU A 86 15.66 -14.85 13.10
N ASN A 87 16.87 -14.90 12.60
CA ASN A 87 17.94 -13.99 12.97
C ASN A 87 17.92 -12.80 11.99
N VAL A 88 18.27 -11.63 12.50
CA VAL A 88 18.35 -10.40 11.73
C VAL A 88 19.51 -9.54 12.23
N VAL A 89 19.99 -8.64 11.40
CA VAL A 89 21.00 -7.65 11.76
C VAL A 89 20.32 -6.28 11.81
N PHE A 90 20.49 -5.56 12.91
CA PHE A 90 19.93 -4.21 13.08
C PHE A 90 20.99 -3.17 12.78
N GLY A 91 20.72 -2.29 11.85
CA GLY A 91 21.57 -1.16 11.46
C GLY A 91 20.94 0.18 11.75
N ASN A 92 21.74 1.24 11.64
CA ASN A 92 21.33 2.62 11.79
C ASN A 92 21.02 3.27 10.44
N LYS A 93 20.27 4.36 10.44
CA LYS A 93 19.92 5.13 9.23
C LYS A 93 21.13 5.72 8.50
N SER A 94 22.23 5.97 9.21
CA SER A 94 23.47 6.54 8.66
C SER A 94 24.26 5.56 7.78
N ASP A 95 23.86 4.30 7.75
CA ASP A 95 24.60 3.23 7.07
C ASP A 95 24.34 3.17 5.56
N LEU A 96 23.39 3.99 5.06
CA LEU A 96 22.89 3.92 3.69
C LEU A 96 23.30 5.17 2.90
N THR A 97 23.99 4.95 1.77
CA THR A 97 24.35 6.03 0.84
C THR A 97 24.08 5.62 -0.61
N ASP A 98 23.93 6.60 -1.48
CA ASP A 98 23.96 6.39 -2.93
C ASP A 98 25.40 6.13 -3.42
N THR A 99 25.55 5.88 -4.71
CA THR A 99 26.86 5.64 -5.35
C THR A 99 27.78 6.88 -5.35
N LYS A 100 27.23 8.07 -5.04
CA LYS A 100 27.98 9.34 -4.95
C LYS A 100 28.36 9.67 -3.51
N GLY A 101 27.97 8.82 -2.55
CA GLY A 101 28.22 9.03 -1.11
C GLY A 101 27.21 9.95 -0.43
N LYS A 102 26.12 10.31 -1.10
CA LYS A 102 25.03 11.07 -0.47
C LYS A 102 24.24 10.15 0.43
N ALA A 103 24.03 10.57 1.69
CA ALA A 103 23.20 9.83 2.62
C ALA A 103 21.75 9.69 2.11
N LEU A 104 21.20 8.49 2.23
CA LEU A 104 19.82 8.18 1.91
C LEU A 104 18.94 8.40 3.14
N GLU A 105 17.70 8.84 2.91
CA GLU A 105 16.73 9.02 3.97
C GLU A 105 16.21 7.65 4.42
N ALA A 106 16.61 7.24 5.61
CA ALA A 106 16.12 6.03 6.26
C ALA A 106 15.37 6.38 7.54
N ARG A 107 14.46 5.50 7.94
CA ARG A 107 13.78 5.59 9.22
C ARG A 107 14.74 5.23 10.36
N ASN A 108 14.25 5.28 11.60
CA ASN A 108 15.06 5.17 12.80
C ASN A 108 15.96 3.93 12.89
N ALA A 109 15.46 2.78 12.42
CA ALA A 109 16.22 1.55 12.37
C ALA A 109 16.08 0.85 11.02
N THR A 110 17.13 0.16 10.63
CA THR A 110 17.18 -0.68 9.43
C THR A 110 17.38 -2.12 9.85
N VAL A 111 16.66 -3.04 9.21
CA VAL A 111 16.79 -4.48 9.43
C VAL A 111 17.36 -5.11 8.17
N TYR A 112 18.48 -5.80 8.28
CA TYR A 112 19.06 -6.61 7.23
C TYR A 112 18.75 -8.07 7.49
N GLN A 113 18.27 -8.77 6.48
CA GLN A 113 17.81 -10.14 6.64
C GLN A 113 18.08 -10.98 5.40
N ALA A 114 18.61 -12.19 5.61
CA ALA A 114 18.72 -13.20 4.56
C ALA A 114 17.32 -13.72 4.19
N ILE A 115 16.98 -13.68 2.90
CA ILE A 115 15.69 -14.17 2.42
C ILE A 115 15.53 -15.68 2.65
N GLU A 116 16.62 -16.43 2.56
CA GLU A 116 16.65 -17.89 2.71
C GLU A 116 16.32 -18.32 4.15
N ASP A 117 16.72 -17.54 5.14
CA ASP A 117 16.48 -17.81 6.56
C ASP A 117 15.17 -17.22 7.08
N SER A 118 14.49 -16.43 6.25
CA SER A 118 13.24 -15.76 6.63
C SER A 118 12.11 -16.75 6.91
N LYS A 119 11.37 -16.48 7.98
CA LYS A 119 10.14 -17.18 8.35
C LYS A 119 8.89 -16.46 7.87
N LEU A 120 9.00 -15.18 7.55
CA LEU A 120 7.97 -14.44 6.82
C LEU A 120 8.07 -14.71 5.31
N LYS A 121 6.95 -14.53 4.64
CA LYS A 121 6.87 -14.49 3.18
C LYS A 121 6.81 -13.04 2.75
N PHE A 122 7.77 -12.65 1.92
CA PHE A 122 7.82 -11.33 1.30
C PHE A 122 7.29 -11.39 -0.14
N PHE A 123 6.70 -10.30 -0.58
CA PHE A 123 6.14 -10.18 -1.92
C PHE A 123 6.69 -8.91 -2.58
N ASP A 124 6.90 -8.96 -3.87
CA ASP A 124 7.31 -7.81 -4.67
C ASP A 124 6.13 -6.87 -5.00
N SER A 125 6.39 -5.82 -5.78
CA SER A 125 5.37 -4.88 -6.26
C SER A 125 4.24 -5.56 -7.05
N LYS A 126 4.51 -6.70 -7.71
CA LYS A 126 3.55 -7.49 -8.49
C LYS A 126 2.79 -8.52 -7.66
N ASN A 127 3.00 -8.57 -6.33
CA ASN A 127 2.48 -9.58 -5.40
C ASN A 127 3.03 -11.00 -5.65
N GLU A 128 4.16 -11.12 -6.33
CA GLU A 128 4.89 -12.38 -6.47
C GLU A 128 5.78 -12.61 -5.25
N LYS A 129 5.87 -13.88 -4.80
CA LYS A 129 6.69 -14.21 -3.64
C LYS A 129 8.17 -14.13 -3.99
N ILE A 130 8.93 -13.34 -3.25
CA ILE A 130 10.39 -13.31 -3.30
C ILE A 130 10.93 -14.60 -2.68
N LYS A 131 11.64 -15.41 -3.45
CA LYS A 131 12.12 -16.74 -3.03
C LYS A 131 13.62 -16.80 -2.79
N SER A 132 14.38 -16.07 -3.57
CA SER A 132 15.84 -16.03 -3.53
C SER A 132 16.32 -14.67 -4.01
N ILE A 133 17.50 -14.27 -3.56
CA ILE A 133 18.15 -13.01 -3.95
C ILE A 133 19.59 -13.38 -4.30
N GLU A 134 20.08 -12.90 -5.43
CA GLU A 134 21.47 -13.12 -5.84
C GLU A 134 22.44 -12.28 -5.01
N PRO A 135 23.66 -12.76 -4.73
CA PRO A 135 24.67 -11.94 -4.06
C PRO A 135 24.93 -10.62 -4.80
N GLY A 136 24.98 -9.53 -4.04
CA GLY A 136 25.10 -8.18 -4.59
C GLY A 136 23.76 -7.55 -4.99
N HIS A 137 22.65 -8.21 -4.72
CA HIS A 137 21.29 -7.74 -4.96
C HIS A 137 20.50 -7.59 -3.66
N ALA A 138 19.48 -6.76 -3.66
CA ALA A 138 18.61 -6.54 -2.50
C ALA A 138 17.19 -6.13 -2.93
N TYR A 139 16.22 -6.43 -2.05
CA TYR A 139 14.92 -5.77 -2.04
C TYR A 139 14.82 -4.86 -0.82
N ALA A 140 14.20 -3.72 -0.95
CA ALA A 140 13.99 -2.76 0.13
C ALA A 140 12.48 -2.50 0.34
N THR A 141 12.09 -2.02 1.52
CA THR A 141 10.71 -1.59 1.78
C THR A 141 10.31 -0.44 0.85
N GLY A 142 9.06 -0.44 0.38
CA GLY A 142 8.56 0.54 -0.57
C GLY A 142 8.66 1.99 -0.09
N ASP A 143 8.42 2.24 1.20
CA ASP A 143 8.58 3.58 1.81
C ASP A 143 10.03 4.12 1.67
N PHE A 144 11.03 3.26 1.84
CA PHE A 144 12.43 3.64 1.65
C PHE A 144 12.73 3.99 0.20
N MET A 145 12.28 3.16 -0.74
CA MET A 145 12.47 3.40 -2.16
C MET A 145 11.79 4.71 -2.62
N GLN A 146 10.55 4.91 -2.21
CA GLN A 146 9.78 6.10 -2.56
C GLN A 146 10.38 7.40 -2.00
N LYS A 147 10.82 7.41 -0.74
CA LYS A 147 11.43 8.61 -0.12
C LYS A 147 12.73 9.04 -0.77
N ASN A 148 13.45 8.10 -1.35
CA ASN A 148 14.74 8.35 -1.98
C ASN A 148 14.68 8.40 -3.51
N ASP A 149 13.48 8.39 -4.11
CA ASP A 149 13.26 8.33 -5.56
C ASP A 149 14.03 7.17 -6.24
N LEU A 150 14.16 6.03 -5.53
CA LEU A 150 14.89 4.86 -6.01
C LEU A 150 13.99 3.95 -6.85
N GLN A 151 14.60 3.33 -7.86
CA GLN A 151 13.94 2.39 -8.77
C GLN A 151 14.69 1.06 -8.81
N SER A 152 14.04 0.04 -9.36
CA SER A 152 14.71 -1.23 -9.68
C SER A 152 15.89 -1.00 -10.62
N GLY A 153 17.05 -1.55 -10.28
CA GLY A 153 18.32 -1.35 -10.96
C GLY A 153 19.23 -0.32 -10.31
N ASP A 154 18.74 0.51 -9.40
CA ASP A 154 19.57 1.48 -8.69
C ASP A 154 20.52 0.79 -7.72
N LYS A 155 21.69 1.39 -7.56
CA LYS A 155 22.76 0.87 -6.73
C LYS A 155 22.94 1.72 -5.48
N ILE A 156 22.98 1.05 -4.33
CA ILE A 156 23.23 1.70 -3.05
C ILE A 156 24.43 1.06 -2.35
N MET A 157 24.98 1.80 -1.39
CA MET A 157 26.06 1.33 -0.51
C MET A 157 25.51 1.22 0.92
N ILE A 158 25.68 0.05 1.52
CA ILE A 158 25.44 -0.20 2.93
C ILE A 158 26.81 -0.21 3.61
N THR A 159 26.99 0.67 4.59
CA THR A 159 28.20 0.70 5.43
C THR A 159 27.78 0.35 6.84
N TYR A 160 28.17 -0.82 7.32
CA TYR A 160 27.77 -1.35 8.62
C TYR A 160 28.98 -1.82 9.41
N GLY A 161 29.32 -1.15 10.49
CA GLY A 161 30.59 -1.37 11.18
C GLY A 161 31.76 -1.15 10.23
N ASN A 162 32.57 -2.19 10.05
CA ASN A 162 33.68 -2.23 9.10
C ASN A 162 33.27 -2.76 7.71
N ALA A 163 32.10 -3.40 7.61
CA ALA A 163 31.62 -3.99 6.38
C ALA A 163 31.08 -2.92 5.43
N LYS A 164 31.43 -3.03 4.15
CA LYS A 164 30.90 -2.23 3.06
C LYS A 164 30.31 -3.15 2.01
N LEU A 165 29.01 -3.04 1.81
CA LEU A 165 28.27 -3.85 0.85
C LEU A 165 27.62 -2.95 -0.20
N SER A 166 27.97 -3.18 -1.46
CA SER A 166 27.32 -2.51 -2.58
C SER A 166 26.26 -3.44 -3.16
N VAL A 167 25.00 -3.00 -3.18
CA VAL A 167 23.89 -3.81 -3.68
C VAL A 167 23.10 -3.08 -4.76
N ILE A 168 22.56 -3.84 -5.68
CA ILE A 168 21.61 -3.40 -6.69
C ILE A 168 20.20 -3.68 -6.15
N LEU A 169 19.33 -2.70 -6.17
CA LEU A 169 17.94 -2.88 -5.74
C LEU A 169 17.15 -3.57 -6.87
N ASP A 170 16.67 -4.77 -6.61
CA ASP A 170 15.80 -5.49 -7.56
C ASP A 170 14.38 -4.93 -7.55
N GLY A 171 13.98 -4.31 -6.46
CA GLY A 171 12.70 -3.66 -6.32
C GLY A 171 12.21 -3.53 -4.89
N GLU A 172 10.92 -3.30 -4.78
CA GLU A 172 10.22 -3.16 -3.51
C GLU A 172 9.87 -4.50 -2.90
N ALA A 173 10.08 -4.64 -1.57
CA ALA A 173 9.56 -5.74 -0.77
C ALA A 173 8.37 -5.27 0.07
N LYS A 174 7.24 -5.94 -0.06
CA LYS A 174 6.08 -5.77 0.82
C LYS A 174 6.32 -6.54 2.11
N ASP A 175 6.55 -5.82 3.19
CA ASP A 175 6.82 -6.34 4.53
C ASP A 175 5.58 -6.20 5.41
N ALA A 176 5.03 -7.31 5.84
CA ALA A 176 3.82 -7.34 6.65
C ALA A 176 4.05 -6.91 8.11
N LEU A 177 5.28 -6.97 8.61
CA LEU A 177 5.61 -6.60 9.98
C LEU A 177 6.12 -5.14 10.06
N LEU A 178 7.14 -4.80 9.27
CA LEU A 178 7.83 -3.51 9.35
C LEU A 178 7.42 -2.52 8.26
N GLY A 179 6.63 -2.94 7.27
CA GLY A 179 6.28 -2.13 6.10
C GLY A 179 5.24 -1.03 6.36
N SER A 180 4.58 -1.01 7.53
CA SER A 180 3.63 0.06 7.84
C SER A 180 4.33 1.39 8.12
N SER A 181 3.66 2.49 7.79
CA SER A 181 4.18 3.84 8.02
C SER A 181 4.45 4.14 9.50
N MET A 182 3.77 3.47 10.42
CA MET A 182 3.86 3.68 11.86
C MET A 182 4.99 2.89 12.52
N MET A 183 5.39 1.73 12.00
CA MET A 183 6.47 0.90 12.59
C MET A 183 7.84 1.57 12.49
N GLY A 184 8.05 2.45 11.52
CA GLY A 184 9.21 3.32 11.47
C GLY A 184 10.55 2.65 11.14
N ASN A 185 10.54 1.40 10.67
CA ASN A 185 11.74 0.65 10.33
C ASN A 185 11.77 0.33 8.84
N ASN A 186 12.99 0.28 8.27
CA ASN A 186 13.20 -0.24 6.93
C ASN A 186 13.73 -1.67 7.00
N ARG A 187 13.36 -2.51 6.06
CA ARG A 187 13.97 -3.84 5.91
C ARG A 187 14.62 -3.94 4.55
N PHE A 188 15.82 -4.51 4.55
CA PHE A 188 16.53 -4.94 3.36
C PHE A 188 16.60 -6.46 3.36
N LEU A 189 16.06 -7.07 2.32
CA LEU A 189 16.22 -8.48 2.07
C LEU A 189 17.46 -8.68 1.22
N LEU A 190 18.36 -9.52 1.68
CA LEU A 190 19.64 -9.80 1.08
C LEU A 190 19.78 -11.31 0.79
N SER A 191 20.81 -11.68 0.04
CA SER A 191 21.27 -13.06 0.00
C SER A 191 21.89 -13.45 1.36
N LYS A 192 21.86 -14.75 1.69
CA LYS A 192 22.50 -15.25 2.90
C LYS A 192 23.99 -14.93 2.95
N GLN A 193 24.67 -14.91 1.81
CA GLN A 193 26.08 -14.55 1.71
C GLN A 193 26.32 -13.08 2.10
N ASP A 194 25.46 -12.18 1.68
CA ASP A 194 25.65 -10.75 1.94
C ASP A 194 25.21 -10.37 3.35
N GLU A 195 24.13 -10.96 3.85
CA GLU A 195 23.71 -10.80 5.25
C GLU A 195 24.80 -11.34 6.19
N GLY A 196 25.41 -12.48 5.87
CA GLY A 196 26.52 -13.06 6.64
C GLY A 196 27.71 -12.10 6.77
N LYS A 197 28.07 -11.36 5.72
CA LYS A 197 29.15 -10.34 5.78
C LYS A 197 28.83 -9.23 6.78
N LEU A 198 27.55 -8.88 6.95
CA LEU A 198 27.12 -7.90 7.94
C LEU A 198 27.05 -8.50 9.34
N ALA A 199 26.61 -9.76 9.46
CA ALA A 199 26.45 -10.45 10.74
C ALA A 199 27.79 -10.86 11.38
N GLU A 200 28.82 -11.12 10.56
CA GLU A 200 30.18 -11.50 11.04
C GLU A 200 30.98 -10.29 11.55
N ASP A 201 30.55 -9.07 11.25
CA ASP A 201 31.23 -7.87 11.72
C ASP A 201 31.04 -7.71 13.23
N THR A 202 32.16 -7.66 13.95
CA THR A 202 32.20 -7.48 15.40
C THR A 202 32.49 -6.05 15.83
N ALA A 203 32.42 -5.09 14.89
CA ALA A 203 32.66 -3.69 15.20
C ALA A 203 31.61 -3.15 16.20
N GLU A 204 32.01 -2.13 16.94
CA GLU A 204 31.14 -1.44 17.87
C GLU A 204 29.93 -0.84 17.12
N GLY A 205 28.72 -1.16 17.57
CA GLY A 205 27.47 -0.72 16.94
C GLY A 205 26.79 -1.74 16.01
N VAL A 206 27.43 -2.88 15.73
CA VAL A 206 26.80 -4.03 15.06
C VAL A 206 25.87 -4.73 16.04
N GLN A 207 24.59 -4.76 15.75
CA GLN A 207 23.59 -5.37 16.61
C GLN A 207 22.89 -6.52 15.89
N GLN A 208 23.11 -7.71 16.38
CA GLN A 208 22.31 -8.86 15.98
C GLN A 208 21.00 -8.90 16.76
N GLY A 209 19.99 -9.55 16.22
CA GLY A 209 18.75 -9.74 16.92
C GLY A 209 17.94 -10.89 16.38
N LYS A 210 16.81 -11.11 17.00
CA LYS A 210 15.91 -12.20 16.71
C LYS A 210 14.47 -11.69 16.60
N ILE A 211 13.73 -12.26 15.66
CA ILE A 211 12.28 -12.01 15.55
C ILE A 211 11.57 -13.35 15.73
N TYR A 212 10.60 -13.37 16.64
CA TYR A 212 9.76 -14.51 16.92
C TYR A 212 8.36 -14.27 16.39
N TYR A 213 7.83 -15.20 15.63
CA TYR A 213 6.46 -15.24 15.15
C TYR A 213 5.77 -16.39 15.86
N ILE A 214 4.78 -16.09 16.66
CA ILE A 214 4.16 -17.01 17.61
C ILE A 214 2.71 -17.21 17.23
N ASP A 215 2.33 -18.46 17.05
CA ASP A 215 0.94 -18.87 16.82
C ASP A 215 0.39 -19.46 18.13
N LEU A 216 -0.76 -18.96 18.57
CA LEU A 216 -1.39 -19.33 19.82
C LEU A 216 -2.48 -20.39 19.62
N LYS A 217 -2.84 -21.11 20.68
CA LYS A 217 -3.99 -22.00 20.68
C LYS A 217 -5.29 -21.20 20.66
N SER A 218 -6.34 -21.78 20.10
CA SER A 218 -7.66 -21.10 20.08
C SER A 218 -8.15 -20.81 21.50
N GLY A 219 -8.49 -19.54 21.76
CA GLY A 219 -8.94 -19.09 23.07
C GLY A 219 -7.83 -18.81 24.07
N ALA A 220 -6.57 -18.77 23.62
CA ALA A 220 -5.43 -18.40 24.46
C ALA A 220 -5.54 -16.96 24.97
N ASP A 221 -5.04 -16.73 26.17
CA ASP A 221 -4.95 -15.38 26.76
C ASP A 221 -3.61 -14.74 26.39
N GLU A 222 -3.64 -13.87 25.37
CA GLU A 222 -2.46 -13.12 24.89
C GLU A 222 -1.80 -12.30 26.00
N SER A 223 -2.53 -11.89 27.04
CA SER A 223 -2.01 -11.05 28.14
C SER A 223 -0.97 -11.78 29.00
N LYS A 224 -1.09 -13.09 29.14
CA LYS A 224 -0.10 -13.91 29.87
C LYS A 224 1.25 -13.92 29.17
N LEU A 225 1.23 -14.11 27.84
CA LEU A 225 2.45 -14.06 27.04
C LEU A 225 3.05 -12.66 27.03
N ALA A 226 2.22 -11.63 26.87
CA ALA A 226 2.65 -10.25 26.92
C ALA A 226 3.35 -9.92 28.26
N SER A 227 2.78 -10.33 29.39
CA SER A 227 3.37 -10.12 30.72
C SER A 227 4.68 -10.91 30.91
N ALA A 228 4.78 -12.10 30.35
CA ALA A 228 5.99 -12.92 30.46
C ALA A 228 7.15 -12.36 29.62
N VAL A 229 6.87 -11.68 28.51
CA VAL A 229 7.89 -11.19 27.58
C VAL A 229 8.28 -9.75 27.86
N SER A 230 7.37 -8.91 28.37
CA SER A 230 7.57 -7.46 28.51
C SER A 230 8.66 -7.04 29.52
N GLY A 231 9.14 -7.95 30.36
CA GLY A 231 10.20 -7.70 31.33
C GLY A 231 11.58 -8.18 30.89
N GLU A 232 11.70 -8.81 29.74
CA GLU A 232 12.94 -9.40 29.29
C GLU A 232 13.88 -8.36 28.67
N GLU A 233 15.15 -8.42 29.07
CA GLU A 233 16.19 -7.55 28.55
C GLU A 233 16.41 -7.79 27.05
N GLY A 234 16.59 -6.70 26.29
CA GLY A 234 16.79 -6.76 24.84
C GLY A 234 15.49 -6.78 24.03
N VAL A 235 14.32 -6.97 24.64
CA VAL A 235 13.05 -6.90 23.89
C VAL A 235 12.77 -5.44 23.53
N THR A 236 12.76 -5.15 22.24
CA THR A 236 12.53 -3.81 21.69
C THR A 236 11.08 -3.61 21.23
N PHE A 237 10.42 -4.70 20.87
CA PHE A 237 9.01 -4.72 20.50
C PHE A 237 8.39 -6.07 20.87
N SER A 238 7.21 -6.02 21.43
CA SER A 238 6.34 -7.18 21.54
C SER A 238 4.89 -6.76 21.32
N GLY A 239 4.13 -7.56 20.57
CA GLY A 239 2.77 -7.17 20.27
C GLY A 239 1.93 -8.26 19.62
N THR A 240 0.62 -8.13 19.81
CA THR A 240 -0.38 -9.00 19.23
C THR A 240 -0.60 -8.66 17.75
N HIS A 241 -1.22 -9.60 17.02
CA HIS A 241 -1.68 -9.36 15.66
C HIS A 241 -2.55 -8.08 15.55
N SER A 242 -3.41 -7.85 16.54
CA SER A 242 -4.23 -6.64 16.61
C SER A 242 -3.42 -5.36 16.76
N MET A 243 -2.34 -5.36 17.55
CA MET A 243 -1.43 -4.22 17.68
C MET A 243 -0.68 -3.94 16.38
N ILE A 244 -0.21 -4.98 15.70
CA ILE A 244 0.43 -4.84 14.37
C ILE A 244 -0.57 -4.25 13.37
N LYS A 245 -1.81 -4.74 13.38
CA LYS A 245 -2.89 -4.18 12.55
C LYS A 245 -3.14 -2.70 12.84
N MET A 246 -3.07 -2.27 14.11
CA MET A 246 -3.17 -0.86 14.49
C MET A 246 -2.07 0.01 13.87
N CYS A 247 -0.89 -0.54 13.60
CA CYS A 247 0.16 0.20 12.91
C CYS A 247 -0.22 0.61 11.47
N TYR A 248 -1.23 -0.03 10.88
CA TYR A 248 -1.80 0.34 9.58
C TYR A 248 -2.95 1.34 9.68
N LEU A 249 -3.33 1.82 10.89
CA LEU A 249 -4.46 2.75 11.07
C LEU A 249 -4.27 4.07 10.31
N ILE A 250 -3.05 4.58 10.21
CA ILE A 250 -2.77 5.82 9.46
C ILE A 250 -3.12 5.61 8.00
N ASP A 251 -2.72 4.49 7.42
CA ASP A 251 -3.02 4.13 6.04
C ASP A 251 -4.55 3.98 5.82
N MET A 252 -5.25 3.41 6.81
CA MET A 252 -6.72 3.34 6.83
C MET A 252 -7.39 4.72 6.89
N ILE A 253 -6.89 5.64 7.71
CA ILE A 253 -7.40 7.01 7.82
C ILE A 253 -7.22 7.75 6.50
N VAL A 254 -6.06 7.65 5.87
CA VAL A 254 -5.78 8.25 4.57
C VAL A 254 -6.73 7.68 3.50
N ALA A 255 -6.90 6.37 3.45
CA ALA A 255 -7.84 5.72 2.52
C ALA A 255 -9.29 6.21 2.75
N PHE A 256 -9.71 6.35 4.01
CA PHE A 256 -11.05 6.87 4.36
C PHE A 256 -11.22 8.34 3.93
N LEU A 257 -10.23 9.20 4.15
CA LEU A 257 -10.25 10.59 3.68
C LEU A 257 -10.36 10.68 2.16
N MET A 258 -9.65 9.83 1.44
CA MET A 258 -9.74 9.74 -0.03
C MET A 258 -11.14 9.30 -0.47
N LEU A 259 -11.79 8.39 0.25
CA LEU A 259 -13.18 7.99 -0.02
C LEU A 259 -14.13 9.16 0.19
N VAL A 260 -14.03 9.90 1.30
CA VAL A 260 -14.86 11.07 1.57
C VAL A 260 -14.71 12.12 0.47
N LEU A 261 -13.47 12.41 0.07
CA LEU A 261 -13.19 13.31 -1.05
C LEU A 261 -13.86 12.84 -2.35
N SER A 262 -13.79 11.53 -2.62
CA SER A 262 -14.42 10.91 -3.80
C SER A 262 -15.93 11.10 -3.80
N VAL A 263 -16.60 10.92 -2.66
CA VAL A 263 -18.05 11.15 -2.50
C VAL A 263 -18.40 12.62 -2.73
N CYS A 264 -17.61 13.55 -2.17
CA CYS A 264 -17.79 14.98 -2.40
C CYS A 264 -17.68 15.33 -3.90
N MET A 265 -16.67 14.80 -4.60
CA MET A 265 -16.50 15.02 -6.04
C MET A 265 -17.66 14.43 -6.85
N MET A 266 -18.20 13.28 -6.44
CA MET A 266 -19.39 12.71 -7.05
C MET A 266 -20.62 13.63 -6.90
N LEU A 267 -20.85 14.19 -5.70
CA LEU A 267 -21.94 15.14 -5.46
C LEU A 267 -21.81 16.40 -6.31
N VAL A 268 -20.60 16.97 -6.38
CA VAL A 268 -20.32 18.13 -7.26
C VAL A 268 -20.63 17.79 -8.72
N SER A 269 -20.23 16.60 -9.18
CA SER A 269 -20.51 16.14 -10.54
C SER A 269 -22.01 16.05 -10.83
N PHE A 270 -22.81 15.55 -9.89
CA PHE A 270 -24.28 15.53 -10.04
C PHE A 270 -24.88 16.93 -10.11
N ILE A 271 -24.38 17.86 -9.29
CA ILE A 271 -24.82 19.26 -9.32
C ILE A 271 -24.51 19.91 -10.68
N VAL A 272 -23.26 19.75 -11.16
CA VAL A 272 -22.83 20.26 -12.47
C VAL A 272 -23.64 19.63 -13.60
N LEU A 273 -23.93 18.34 -13.53
CA LEU A 273 -24.79 17.66 -14.50
C LEU A 273 -26.18 18.22 -14.51
N LYS A 274 -26.81 18.43 -13.34
CA LYS A 274 -28.12 19.05 -13.21
C LYS A 274 -28.14 20.44 -13.84
N PHE A 275 -27.18 21.30 -13.49
CA PHE A 275 -27.09 22.65 -14.07
C PHE A 275 -26.86 22.63 -15.58
N SER A 276 -25.98 21.74 -16.08
CA SER A 276 -25.69 21.58 -17.50
C SER A 276 -26.95 21.19 -18.29
N ILE A 277 -27.74 20.24 -17.78
CA ILE A 277 -28.98 19.80 -18.39
C ILE A 277 -29.98 20.96 -18.42
N THR A 278 -30.20 21.64 -17.28
CA THR A 278 -31.15 22.75 -17.15
C THR A 278 -30.78 23.89 -18.10
N PHE A 279 -29.52 24.29 -18.14
CA PHE A 279 -29.02 25.35 -19.01
C PHE A 279 -29.17 25.00 -20.49
N THR A 280 -28.89 23.74 -20.87
CA THR A 280 -29.08 23.26 -22.24
C THR A 280 -30.53 23.32 -22.67
N ILE A 281 -31.45 22.82 -21.82
CA ILE A 281 -32.87 22.83 -22.13
C ILE A 281 -33.40 24.29 -22.25
N SER A 282 -32.99 25.16 -21.32
CA SER A 282 -33.37 26.60 -21.36
C SER A 282 -32.86 27.30 -22.61
N GLY A 283 -31.63 26.99 -23.06
CA GLY A 283 -31.07 27.57 -24.28
C GLY A 283 -31.68 27.05 -25.59
N GLU A 284 -32.39 25.95 -25.54
CA GLU A 284 -32.95 25.27 -26.70
C GLU A 284 -34.50 25.30 -26.74
N PHE A 285 -35.10 26.15 -25.93
CA PHE A 285 -36.57 26.27 -25.85
C PHE A 285 -37.22 26.48 -27.22
N ARG A 286 -36.60 27.29 -28.09
CA ARG A 286 -37.09 27.59 -29.42
C ARG A 286 -37.02 26.35 -30.33
N GLU A 287 -35.94 25.59 -30.28
CA GLU A 287 -35.80 24.37 -31.08
C GLU A 287 -36.75 23.27 -30.61
N ILE A 288 -36.90 23.14 -29.28
CA ILE A 288 -37.89 22.21 -28.68
C ILE A 288 -39.30 22.57 -29.08
N GLY A 289 -39.61 23.89 -29.12
CA GLY A 289 -40.92 24.39 -29.60
C GLY A 289 -41.20 24.03 -31.04
N VAL A 290 -40.23 24.20 -31.92
CA VAL A 290 -40.34 23.81 -33.34
C VAL A 290 -40.55 22.30 -33.50
N LEU A 291 -39.79 21.47 -32.77
CA LEU A 291 -39.94 20.02 -32.79
C LEU A 291 -41.33 19.56 -32.32
N LYS A 292 -41.89 20.25 -31.31
CA LYS A 292 -43.27 20.01 -30.86
C LYS A 292 -44.32 20.44 -31.90
N ALA A 293 -44.09 21.58 -32.56
CA ALA A 293 -44.99 22.10 -33.58
C ALA A 293 -45.07 21.16 -34.80
N ILE A 294 -44.00 20.45 -35.11
CA ILE A 294 -43.95 19.43 -36.21
C ILE A 294 -44.57 18.08 -35.74
N GLY A 295 -45.09 18.00 -34.49
CA GLY A 295 -45.78 16.80 -33.99
C GLY A 295 -44.89 15.76 -33.30
N ILE A 296 -43.62 16.05 -32.98
CA ILE A 296 -42.75 15.11 -32.25
C ILE A 296 -43.20 15.04 -30.80
N LYS A 297 -43.48 13.81 -30.31
CA LYS A 297 -43.90 13.58 -28.91
C LYS A 297 -42.83 14.03 -27.92
N SER A 298 -43.26 14.70 -26.83
CA SER A 298 -42.38 15.18 -25.77
C SER A 298 -41.47 14.10 -25.17
N THR A 299 -41.96 12.86 -25.15
CA THR A 299 -41.18 11.68 -24.70
C THR A 299 -39.95 11.41 -25.58
N ASN A 300 -40.09 11.55 -26.90
CA ASN A 300 -38.99 11.34 -27.86
C ASN A 300 -37.94 12.45 -27.74
N ILE A 301 -38.38 13.69 -27.49
CA ILE A 301 -37.46 14.81 -27.27
C ILE A 301 -36.69 14.61 -25.98
N ARG A 302 -37.37 14.25 -24.87
CA ARG A 302 -36.67 13.88 -23.61
C ARG A 302 -35.68 12.73 -23.80
N GLY A 303 -36.09 11.68 -24.52
CA GLY A 303 -35.23 10.53 -24.83
C GLY A 303 -33.94 10.91 -25.57
N LEU A 304 -34.02 11.88 -26.49
CA LEU A 304 -32.83 12.37 -27.21
C LEU A 304 -31.81 13.04 -26.28
N TYR A 305 -32.29 13.93 -25.41
CA TYR A 305 -31.42 14.59 -24.44
C TYR A 305 -30.85 13.60 -23.39
N MET A 306 -31.70 12.72 -22.87
CA MET A 306 -31.25 11.70 -21.92
C MET A 306 -30.20 10.76 -22.54
N ALA A 307 -30.37 10.33 -23.78
CA ALA A 307 -29.43 9.49 -24.47
C ALA A 307 -28.05 10.16 -24.63
N LYS A 308 -28.02 11.47 -24.89
CA LYS A 308 -26.77 12.23 -24.97
C LYS A 308 -26.03 12.21 -23.65
N TYR A 309 -26.70 12.55 -22.55
CA TYR A 309 -26.06 12.59 -21.23
C TYR A 309 -25.69 11.19 -20.73
N LEU A 310 -26.52 10.17 -21.02
CA LEU A 310 -26.24 8.79 -20.70
C LEU A 310 -24.98 8.29 -21.43
N LEU A 311 -24.82 8.63 -22.72
CA LEU A 311 -23.63 8.28 -23.48
C LEU A 311 -22.38 8.93 -22.92
N LEU A 312 -22.44 10.22 -22.58
CA LEU A 312 -21.34 10.92 -21.93
C LEU A 312 -21.01 10.31 -20.56
N ALA A 313 -22.03 9.92 -19.79
CA ALA A 313 -21.85 9.28 -18.49
C ALA A 313 -21.17 7.90 -18.63
N ILE A 314 -21.61 7.07 -19.57
CA ILE A 314 -21.03 5.75 -19.79
C ILE A 314 -19.56 5.86 -20.23
N VAL A 315 -19.28 6.72 -21.23
CA VAL A 315 -17.90 6.87 -21.75
C VAL A 315 -17.01 7.52 -20.69
N GLY A 316 -17.52 8.50 -19.94
CA GLY A 316 -16.82 9.12 -18.82
C GLY A 316 -16.54 8.15 -17.68
N ALA A 317 -17.50 7.28 -17.34
CA ALA A 317 -17.36 6.28 -16.30
C ALA A 317 -16.31 5.19 -16.69
N ILE A 318 -16.38 4.70 -17.92
CA ILE A 318 -15.39 3.73 -18.41
C ILE A 318 -14.00 4.36 -18.42
N GLY A 319 -13.87 5.58 -18.96
CA GLY A 319 -12.60 6.31 -18.96
C GLY A 319 -12.05 6.56 -17.55
N GLY A 320 -12.91 6.98 -16.62
CA GLY A 320 -12.54 7.21 -15.22
C GLY A 320 -12.11 5.95 -14.51
N PHE A 321 -12.80 4.83 -14.76
CA PHE A 321 -12.41 3.51 -14.22
C PHE A 321 -11.02 3.09 -14.74
N ILE A 322 -10.77 3.20 -16.04
CA ILE A 322 -9.47 2.87 -16.64
C ILE A 322 -8.36 3.76 -16.06
N CYS A 323 -8.62 5.07 -15.93
CA CYS A 323 -7.66 6.02 -15.33
C CYS A 323 -7.44 5.78 -13.83
N SER A 324 -8.35 5.11 -13.13
CA SER A 324 -8.18 4.78 -11.70
C SER A 324 -7.17 3.65 -11.46
N ILE A 325 -6.95 2.75 -12.43
CA ILE A 325 -6.09 1.57 -12.27
C ILE A 325 -4.65 1.93 -11.85
N PRO A 326 -3.96 2.90 -12.48
CA PRO A 326 -2.59 3.27 -12.07
C PRO A 326 -2.52 4.07 -10.76
N ILE A 327 -3.65 4.48 -10.19
CA ILE A 327 -3.74 5.26 -8.94
C ILE A 327 -4.10 4.35 -7.75
N GLN A 328 -4.48 3.11 -8.02
CA GLN A 328 -4.72 2.07 -7.01
C GLN A 328 -3.38 1.42 -6.67
N ILE A 329 -2.64 2.05 -5.76
CA ILE A 329 -1.36 1.53 -5.25
C ILE A 329 -1.55 1.05 -3.81
#